data_8d5d5a49697b11f919236aa98d439a7e
#
_entry.id   8d5d5a49697b11f919236aa98d439a7e
#
_cell.length_a   1.000
_cell.length_b   1.000
_cell.length_c   1.000
_cell.angle_alpha   90.00
_cell.angle_beta   90.00
_cell.angle_gamma   90.00
#
_symmetry.space_group_name_H-M   'P 1'
#
loop_
_entity.id
_entity.type
_entity.pdbx_description
1 polymer ?
#
loop_
_entity_poly.entity_id
_entity_poly.type
_entity_poly.pdbx_seq_one_letter_code
_entity_poly.pdbx_strand_id
1 'polypeptide(L)'
;MSASDDKLQEGATDSAINTVSQNHEKNEQAHNAGGIVILFFIIGLAASMIVGWIVFPKLLYSQKDQPISFSHAIHNLEVEDGCESCHFFREDGTFAGVPKLEQCIDCHEEVQGESAGEAYFVEEYVNKGREVPWLIYSRQPDCVFFSHAAHVKKGEMECNTCHGPIEDSDNLKPYQENRLTGVSRDIWGYNIGGFKKNIWDRMKMDDCAECHKKSLGVKDACFVCHK
;
A
#
# COMPACT_ATOMS: atom_id res chain seq x y z
N MET A 1 76.89 12.46 53.03
CA MET A 1 76.30 11.62 52.02
C MET A 1 74.83 11.37 52.43
N SER A 2 73.93 12.34 52.26
CA SER A 2 72.48 12.08 52.54
C SER A 2 71.50 13.11 51.96
N ALA A 3 71.85 13.89 50.94
CA ALA A 3 70.93 14.90 50.35
C ALA A 3 70.68 14.67 48.87
N SER A 4 71.34 13.67 48.27
CA SER A 4 71.13 13.39 46.81
C SER A 4 70.15 12.28 46.51
N ASP A 5 69.87 11.41 47.48
CA ASP A 5 68.93 10.27 47.29
C ASP A 5 67.47 10.67 47.45
N ASP A 6 67.22 11.69 48.25
CA ASP A 6 65.80 12.16 48.47
C ASP A 6 65.19 12.88 47.23
N LYS A 7 66.05 13.62 46.47
CA LYS A 7 65.55 14.31 45.26
C LYS A 7 65.27 13.38 44.08
N LEU A 8 65.96 12.23 44.03
CA LEU A 8 65.70 11.23 42.96
C LEU A 8 64.46 10.42 43.22
N GLN A 9 64.06 10.27 44.46
CA GLN A 9 62.85 9.51 44.81
C GLN A 9 61.55 10.38 44.63
N GLU A 10 61.64 11.67 44.90
CA GLU A 10 60.55 12.63 44.70
C GLU A 10 60.18 12.83 43.19
N GLY A 11 61.19 12.94 42.33
CA GLY A 11 61.00 13.07 40.86
C GLY A 11 60.44 11.83 40.19
N ALA A 12 60.72 10.63 40.74
CA ALA A 12 60.18 9.37 40.22
C ALA A 12 58.73 9.15 40.58
N THR A 13 58.29 9.59 41.76
CA THR A 13 56.89 9.52 42.19
C THR A 13 56.01 10.51 41.44
N ASP A 14 56.49 11.73 41.18
CA ASP A 14 55.68 12.73 40.40
C ASP A 14 55.55 12.33 38.92
N SER A 15 56.60 11.72 38.34
CA SER A 15 56.51 11.21 36.95
C SER A 15 55.51 10.05 36.83
N ALA A 16 55.52 9.15 37.83
CA ALA A 16 54.55 8.01 37.83
C ALA A 16 53.11 8.48 38.05
N ILE A 17 52.86 9.46 38.94
CA ILE A 17 51.54 10.02 39.20
C ILE A 17 50.99 10.74 37.94
N ASN A 18 51.84 11.53 37.26
CA ASN A 18 51.44 12.19 36.02
C ASN A 18 51.11 11.21 34.90
N THR A 19 51.86 10.11 34.80
CA THR A 19 51.59 9.08 33.77
C THR A 19 50.30 8.32 34.04
N VAL A 20 49.99 8.03 35.30
CA VAL A 20 48.71 7.40 35.70
C VAL A 20 47.53 8.35 35.46
N SER A 21 47.66 9.65 35.80
CA SER A 21 46.62 10.63 35.54
C SER A 21 46.33 10.81 34.05
N GLN A 22 47.35 10.92 33.21
CA GLN A 22 47.18 11.02 31.75
C GLN A 22 46.58 9.77 31.13
N ASN A 23 46.87 8.60 31.65
CA ASN A 23 46.29 7.35 31.18
C ASN A 23 44.81 7.23 31.60
N HIS A 24 44.45 7.76 32.77
CA HIS A 24 43.06 7.78 33.22
C HIS A 24 42.24 8.75 32.41
N GLU A 25 42.73 9.96 32.12
CA GLU A 25 42.04 10.92 31.25
C GLU A 25 41.90 10.41 29.81
N LYS A 26 42.91 9.78 29.24
CA LYS A 26 42.84 9.16 27.91
C LYS A 26 41.82 8.01 27.86
N ASN A 27 41.71 7.24 28.94
CA ASN A 27 40.75 6.13 29.02
C ASN A 27 39.31 6.64 29.15
N GLU A 28 39.08 7.70 29.96
CA GLU A 28 37.75 8.35 30.02
C GLU A 28 37.34 8.99 28.70
N GLN A 29 38.26 9.65 28.00
CA GLN A 29 37.98 10.23 26.68
C GLN A 29 37.68 9.15 25.63
N ALA A 30 38.36 8.01 25.65
CA ALA A 30 38.12 6.88 24.78
C ALA A 30 36.77 6.22 25.07
N HIS A 31 36.36 6.09 26.32
CA HIS A 31 35.05 5.58 26.71
C HIS A 31 33.93 6.51 26.27
N ASN A 32 34.11 7.81 26.43
CA ASN A 32 33.11 8.80 26.00
C ASN A 32 32.97 8.86 24.47
N ALA A 33 34.08 8.74 23.72
CA ALA A 33 34.10 8.66 22.28
C ALA A 33 33.37 7.40 21.78
N GLY A 34 33.63 6.25 22.42
CA GLY A 34 32.91 4.99 22.11
C GLY A 34 31.39 5.09 22.33
N GLY A 35 30.98 5.72 23.44
CA GLY A 35 29.58 5.96 23.75
C GLY A 35 28.87 6.84 22.71
N ILE A 36 29.53 7.90 22.26
CA ILE A 36 29.02 8.79 21.21
C ILE A 36 28.88 8.05 19.89
N VAL A 37 29.84 7.25 19.49
CA VAL A 37 29.73 6.44 18.24
C VAL A 37 28.56 5.47 18.30
N ILE A 38 28.38 4.77 19.40
CA ILE A 38 27.26 3.86 19.60
C ILE A 38 25.93 4.61 19.54
N LEU A 39 25.83 5.78 20.18
CA LEU A 39 24.64 6.61 20.15
C LEU A 39 24.26 7.01 18.72
N PHE A 40 25.22 7.54 17.94
CA PHE A 40 24.98 7.91 16.54
C PHE A 40 24.65 6.70 15.68
N PHE A 41 25.25 5.55 15.94
CA PHE A 41 24.89 4.32 15.25
C PHE A 41 23.44 3.90 15.51
N ILE A 42 22.99 3.94 16.76
CA ILE A 42 21.61 3.62 17.14
C ILE A 42 20.63 4.62 16.51
N ILE A 43 20.93 5.91 16.54
CA ILE A 43 20.09 6.95 15.91
C ILE A 43 20.02 6.73 14.40
N GLY A 44 21.15 6.48 13.74
CA GLY A 44 21.21 6.21 12.32
C GLY A 44 20.44 4.94 11.93
N LEU A 45 20.53 3.88 12.73
CA LEU A 45 19.78 2.65 12.53
C LEU A 45 18.27 2.90 12.70
N ALA A 46 17.85 3.58 13.75
CA ALA A 46 16.45 3.92 13.97
C ALA A 46 15.91 4.81 12.84
N ALA A 47 16.65 5.82 12.42
CA ALA A 47 16.29 6.68 11.30
C ALA A 47 16.16 5.90 9.99
N SER A 48 17.11 5.01 9.69
CA SER A 48 17.04 4.19 8.48
C SER A 48 15.86 3.21 8.50
N MET A 49 15.51 2.64 9.65
CA MET A 49 14.31 1.80 9.80
C MET A 49 13.02 2.60 9.58
N ILE A 50 12.93 3.82 10.13
CA ILE A 50 11.77 4.70 9.91
C ILE A 50 11.66 5.07 8.43
N VAL A 51 12.75 5.46 7.79
CA VAL A 51 12.75 5.80 6.36
C VAL A 51 12.38 4.58 5.52
N GLY A 52 12.99 3.42 5.76
CA GLY A 52 12.73 2.21 4.99
C GLY A 52 11.33 1.62 5.17
N TRP A 53 10.80 1.65 6.40
CA TRP A 53 9.52 1.01 6.72
C TRP A 53 8.30 1.92 6.61
N ILE A 54 8.46 3.21 6.82
CA ILE A 54 7.34 4.15 6.88
C ILE A 54 7.37 5.13 5.70
N VAL A 55 8.50 5.80 5.48
CA VAL A 55 8.59 6.87 4.46
C VAL A 55 8.63 6.28 3.06
N PHE A 56 9.51 5.33 2.82
CA PHE A 56 9.69 4.72 1.50
C PHE A 56 8.40 4.07 0.96
N PRO A 57 7.65 3.24 1.71
CA PRO A 57 6.39 2.68 1.22
C PRO A 57 5.36 3.74 0.83
N LYS A 58 5.28 4.86 1.57
CA LYS A 58 4.38 5.97 1.23
C LYS A 58 4.79 6.69 -0.06
N LEU A 59 6.09 6.86 -0.28
CA LEU A 59 6.61 7.49 -1.50
C LEU A 59 6.54 6.57 -2.71
N LEU A 60 6.39 5.26 -2.49
CA LEU A 60 6.33 4.27 -3.55
C LEU A 60 5.07 4.39 -4.40
N TYR A 61 3.99 4.96 -3.84
CA TYR A 61 2.73 5.12 -4.54
C TYR A 61 2.47 6.57 -4.93
N SER A 62 1.94 6.76 -6.15
CA SER A 62 1.27 7.98 -6.57
C SER A 62 -0.24 7.77 -6.54
N GLN A 63 -0.99 8.84 -6.25
CA GLN A 63 -2.45 8.83 -6.33
C GLN A 63 -2.89 9.67 -7.52
N LYS A 64 -3.91 9.19 -8.22
CA LYS A 64 -4.56 9.89 -9.33
C LYS A 64 -6.06 9.81 -9.11
N ASP A 65 -6.76 10.89 -9.36
CA ASP A 65 -8.20 10.89 -9.34
C ASP A 65 -8.76 10.17 -10.56
N GLN A 66 -9.96 9.61 -10.44
CA GLN A 66 -10.66 9.02 -11.56
C GLN A 66 -11.06 10.10 -12.59
N PRO A 67 -11.23 9.73 -13.86
CA PRO A 67 -11.56 10.68 -14.94
C PRO A 67 -12.85 11.46 -14.72
N ILE A 68 -13.80 10.86 -14.02
CA ILE A 68 -15.08 11.46 -13.64
C ILE A 68 -15.39 11.18 -12.18
N SER A 69 -16.22 12.03 -11.60
CA SER A 69 -16.84 11.79 -10.30
C SER A 69 -18.00 10.79 -10.48
N PHE A 70 -18.02 9.74 -9.64
CA PHE A 70 -19.07 8.72 -9.68
C PHE A 70 -19.42 8.28 -8.26
N SER A 71 -20.72 8.22 -7.95
CA SER A 71 -21.23 7.75 -6.67
C SER A 71 -21.94 6.41 -6.85
N HIS A 72 -21.39 5.35 -6.26
CA HIS A 72 -22.10 4.07 -6.21
C HIS A 72 -23.36 4.15 -5.35
N ALA A 73 -23.34 4.94 -4.27
CA ALA A 73 -24.47 5.07 -3.37
C ALA A 73 -25.73 5.60 -4.08
N ILE A 74 -25.56 6.60 -4.96
CA ILE A 74 -26.69 7.12 -5.76
C ILE A 74 -27.17 6.05 -6.75
N HIS A 75 -26.25 5.47 -7.55
CA HIS A 75 -26.62 4.53 -8.61
C HIS A 75 -27.24 3.24 -8.06
N ASN A 76 -26.76 2.74 -6.92
CA ASN A 76 -27.31 1.54 -6.29
C ASN A 76 -28.77 1.70 -5.84
N LEU A 77 -29.25 2.93 -5.65
CA LEU A 77 -30.65 3.20 -5.34
C LEU A 77 -31.55 3.25 -6.58
N GLU A 78 -30.97 3.53 -7.75
CA GLU A 78 -31.70 3.73 -9.01
C GLU A 78 -31.75 2.48 -9.90
N VAL A 79 -30.87 1.46 -9.62
CA VAL A 79 -30.82 0.23 -10.42
C VAL A 79 -31.40 -0.95 -9.67
N GLU A 80 -32.13 -1.84 -10.41
CA GLU A 80 -32.87 -2.96 -9.81
C GLU A 80 -31.94 -4.12 -9.37
N ASP A 81 -30.92 -4.45 -10.18
CA ASP A 81 -30.03 -5.61 -9.97
C ASP A 81 -28.72 -5.25 -9.22
N GLY A 82 -28.68 -4.08 -8.57
CA GLY A 82 -27.51 -3.63 -7.79
C GLY A 82 -26.20 -3.67 -8.59
N CYS A 83 -25.19 -4.37 -8.07
CA CYS A 83 -23.87 -4.44 -8.73
C CYS A 83 -23.94 -5.03 -10.14
N GLU A 84 -24.80 -6.01 -10.38
CA GLU A 84 -24.87 -6.72 -11.67
C GLU A 84 -25.52 -5.88 -12.78
N SER A 85 -26.19 -4.78 -12.48
CA SER A 85 -26.70 -3.85 -13.50
C SER A 85 -25.57 -3.23 -14.34
N CYS A 86 -24.40 -3.03 -13.74
CA CYS A 86 -23.24 -2.43 -14.40
C CYS A 86 -22.07 -3.39 -14.53
N HIS A 87 -21.91 -4.30 -13.56
CA HIS A 87 -20.81 -5.28 -13.49
C HIS A 87 -21.34 -6.70 -13.70
N PHE A 88 -21.76 -7.02 -14.90
CA PHE A 88 -22.47 -8.25 -15.23
C PHE A 88 -21.58 -9.36 -15.77
N PHE A 89 -22.12 -10.57 -15.81
CA PHE A 89 -21.54 -11.69 -16.55
C PHE A 89 -22.18 -11.77 -17.94
N ARG A 90 -21.35 -11.88 -18.98
CA ARG A 90 -21.82 -12.11 -20.36
C ARG A 90 -22.37 -13.50 -20.51
N GLU A 91 -23.08 -13.76 -21.61
CA GLU A 91 -23.65 -15.08 -21.93
C GLU A 91 -22.58 -16.19 -21.99
N ASP A 92 -21.36 -15.85 -22.42
CA ASP A 92 -20.22 -16.77 -22.47
C ASP A 92 -19.59 -17.04 -21.09
N GLY A 93 -20.12 -16.44 -20.02
CA GLY A 93 -19.63 -16.57 -18.65
C GLY A 93 -18.45 -15.66 -18.31
N THR A 94 -17.99 -14.83 -19.24
CA THR A 94 -16.95 -13.85 -18.94
C THR A 94 -17.51 -12.66 -18.16
N PHE A 95 -16.72 -12.12 -17.26
CA PHE A 95 -17.09 -10.94 -16.48
C PHE A 95 -16.85 -9.66 -17.28
N ALA A 96 -17.85 -8.78 -17.34
CA ALA A 96 -17.78 -7.55 -18.12
C ALA A 96 -16.74 -6.57 -17.58
N GLY A 97 -16.51 -6.59 -16.25
CA GLY A 97 -15.58 -5.68 -15.60
C GLY A 97 -16.17 -4.29 -15.41
N VAL A 98 -15.41 -3.28 -15.77
CA VAL A 98 -15.88 -1.88 -15.69
C VAL A 98 -16.90 -1.61 -16.80
N PRO A 99 -18.02 -0.92 -16.49
CA PRO A 99 -19.06 -0.64 -17.47
C PRO A 99 -18.53 0.25 -18.61
N LYS A 100 -19.06 0.02 -19.79
CA LYS A 100 -18.81 0.83 -20.97
C LYS A 100 -19.78 2.02 -21.03
N LEU A 101 -19.47 2.97 -21.90
CA LEU A 101 -20.31 4.15 -22.09
C LEU A 101 -21.75 3.80 -22.44
N GLU A 102 -22.02 2.72 -23.21
CA GLU A 102 -23.36 2.29 -23.61
C GLU A 102 -24.28 2.02 -22.40
N GLN A 103 -23.75 1.46 -21.30
CA GLN A 103 -24.54 1.25 -20.08
C GLN A 103 -24.90 2.55 -19.35
N CYS A 104 -24.13 3.60 -19.58
CA CYS A 104 -24.36 4.90 -18.96
C CYS A 104 -25.40 5.71 -19.74
N ILE A 105 -25.37 5.60 -21.09
CA ILE A 105 -26.21 6.40 -21.99
C ILE A 105 -27.70 6.09 -21.81
N ASP A 106 -28.09 4.88 -21.43
CA ASP A 106 -29.45 4.49 -21.20
C ASP A 106 -30.21 5.45 -20.24
N CYS A 107 -29.48 6.04 -19.28
CA CYS A 107 -29.99 7.04 -18.36
C CYS A 107 -29.41 8.44 -18.59
N HIS A 108 -28.19 8.55 -19.06
CA HIS A 108 -27.41 9.79 -19.18
C HIS A 108 -27.24 10.26 -20.62
N GLU A 109 -28.25 10.05 -21.50
CA GLU A 109 -28.26 10.71 -22.81
C GLU A 109 -28.24 12.24 -22.65
N GLU A 110 -28.91 12.71 -21.57
CA GLU A 110 -28.91 14.11 -21.12
C GLU A 110 -28.56 14.17 -19.62
N VAL A 111 -28.24 15.36 -19.13
CA VAL A 111 -27.99 15.60 -17.69
C VAL A 111 -29.29 15.40 -16.91
N GLN A 112 -29.28 14.50 -15.94
CA GLN A 112 -30.47 14.16 -15.14
C GLN A 112 -30.56 15.01 -13.85
N GLY A 113 -29.44 15.39 -13.28
CA GLY A 113 -29.35 16.11 -12.01
C GLY A 113 -28.72 17.50 -12.16
N GLU A 114 -28.32 18.05 -11.02
CA GLU A 114 -27.66 19.36 -10.94
C GLU A 114 -26.12 19.26 -10.71
N SER A 115 -25.58 18.03 -10.80
CA SER A 115 -24.17 17.79 -10.53
C SER A 115 -23.27 18.31 -11.65
N ALA A 116 -22.31 19.16 -11.30
CA ALA A 116 -21.28 19.59 -12.26
C ALA A 116 -20.44 18.43 -12.80
N GLY A 117 -20.29 17.35 -12.01
CA GLY A 117 -19.58 16.13 -12.44
C GLY A 117 -20.34 15.38 -13.51
N GLU A 118 -21.67 15.30 -13.40
CA GLU A 118 -22.53 14.69 -14.40
C GLU A 118 -22.57 15.53 -15.69
N ALA A 119 -22.72 16.85 -15.57
CA ALA A 119 -22.68 17.74 -16.73
C ALA A 119 -21.36 17.60 -17.51
N TYR A 120 -20.25 17.52 -16.80
CA TYR A 120 -18.92 17.23 -17.40
C TYR A 120 -18.88 15.86 -18.08
N PHE A 121 -19.45 14.82 -17.46
CA PHE A 121 -19.52 13.48 -18.04
C PHE A 121 -20.32 13.47 -19.35
N VAL A 122 -21.51 14.08 -19.37
CA VAL A 122 -22.35 14.16 -20.58
C VAL A 122 -21.64 14.94 -21.68
N GLU A 123 -21.06 16.09 -21.37
CA GLU A 123 -20.36 16.91 -22.35
C GLU A 123 -19.10 16.24 -22.93
N GLU A 124 -18.28 15.64 -22.07
CA GLU A 124 -16.97 15.15 -22.47
C GLU A 124 -16.95 13.72 -22.99
N TYR A 125 -17.92 12.90 -22.56
CA TYR A 125 -17.93 11.48 -22.92
C TYR A 125 -19.17 11.11 -23.74
N VAL A 126 -20.38 11.41 -23.26
CA VAL A 126 -21.61 11.01 -23.95
C VAL A 126 -21.76 11.71 -25.29
N ASN A 127 -21.72 13.04 -25.31
CA ASN A 127 -21.88 13.84 -26.52
C ASN A 127 -20.77 13.60 -27.56
N LYS A 128 -19.60 13.13 -27.11
CA LYS A 128 -18.45 12.85 -27.98
C LYS A 128 -18.33 11.36 -28.34
N GLY A 129 -19.20 10.49 -27.82
CA GLY A 129 -19.16 9.05 -28.02
C GLY A 129 -17.82 8.43 -27.58
N ARG A 130 -17.23 8.93 -26.49
CA ARG A 130 -15.92 8.48 -26.00
C ARG A 130 -16.09 7.63 -24.77
N GLU A 131 -15.41 6.49 -24.74
CA GLU A 131 -15.29 5.68 -23.53
C GLU A 131 -14.57 6.46 -22.41
N VAL A 132 -15.05 6.28 -21.16
CA VAL A 132 -14.37 6.82 -19.98
C VAL A 132 -13.07 6.06 -19.76
N PRO A 133 -11.91 6.72 -19.71
CA PRO A 133 -10.62 6.04 -19.51
C PRO A 133 -10.39 5.70 -18.04
N TRP A 134 -11.22 4.79 -17.50
CA TRP A 134 -11.18 4.39 -16.12
C TRP A 134 -9.80 3.93 -15.66
N LEU A 135 -9.38 4.38 -14.49
CA LEU A 135 -8.20 3.88 -13.80
C LEU A 135 -8.59 2.68 -12.94
N ILE A 136 -8.29 1.48 -13.41
CA ILE A 136 -8.75 0.22 -12.79
C ILE A 136 -7.99 -0.05 -11.50
N TYR A 137 -8.64 0.24 -10.36
CA TYR A 137 -8.04 0.10 -9.02
C TYR A 137 -7.68 -1.34 -8.66
N SER A 138 -8.55 -2.30 -9.01
CA SER A 138 -8.42 -3.71 -8.62
C SER A 138 -7.81 -4.60 -9.70
N ARG A 139 -6.98 -4.06 -10.58
CA ARG A 139 -6.28 -4.82 -11.61
C ARG A 139 -5.29 -5.80 -10.98
N GLN A 140 -5.35 -7.07 -11.39
CA GLN A 140 -4.35 -8.07 -11.02
C GLN A 140 -3.08 -7.90 -11.86
N PRO A 141 -1.89 -8.23 -11.33
CA PRO A 141 -0.67 -8.38 -12.12
C PRO A 141 -0.84 -9.46 -13.20
N ASP A 142 -0.14 -9.34 -14.31
CA ASP A 142 -0.27 -10.24 -15.46
C ASP A 142 0.10 -11.71 -15.14
N CYS A 143 0.91 -11.93 -14.10
CA CYS A 143 1.27 -13.26 -13.60
C CYS A 143 0.21 -13.92 -12.70
N VAL A 144 -0.92 -13.24 -12.44
CA VAL A 144 -1.98 -13.72 -11.55
C VAL A 144 -3.25 -13.99 -12.35
N PHE A 145 -3.63 -15.25 -12.45
CA PHE A 145 -4.93 -15.63 -12.98
C PHE A 145 -6.00 -15.52 -11.90
N PHE A 146 -7.01 -14.70 -12.15
CA PHE A 146 -8.17 -14.56 -11.30
C PHE A 146 -9.46 -14.67 -12.13
N SER A 147 -10.43 -15.44 -11.66
CA SER A 147 -11.70 -15.63 -12.32
C SER A 147 -12.85 -15.23 -11.42
N HIS A 148 -13.57 -14.15 -11.77
CA HIS A 148 -14.81 -13.78 -11.11
C HIS A 148 -15.86 -14.91 -11.18
N ALA A 149 -15.97 -15.60 -12.33
CA ALA A 149 -16.90 -16.71 -12.48
C ALA A 149 -16.67 -17.85 -11.49
N ALA A 150 -15.38 -18.14 -11.18
CA ALA A 150 -15.05 -19.17 -10.19
C ALA A 150 -15.45 -18.77 -8.76
N HIS A 151 -15.34 -17.51 -8.42
CA HIS A 151 -15.65 -17.02 -7.07
C HIS A 151 -17.13 -16.66 -6.89
N VAL A 152 -17.71 -15.93 -7.82
CA VAL A 152 -19.10 -15.46 -7.74
C VAL A 152 -20.09 -16.54 -8.20
N LYS A 153 -19.92 -17.10 -9.42
CA LYS A 153 -20.89 -18.07 -9.97
C LYS A 153 -20.79 -19.46 -9.34
N LYS A 154 -19.56 -19.95 -9.07
CA LYS A 154 -19.35 -21.31 -8.50
C LYS A 154 -19.16 -21.28 -6.98
N GLY A 155 -18.53 -20.25 -6.47
CA GLY A 155 -18.25 -20.09 -5.05
C GLY A 155 -19.36 -19.36 -4.31
N GLU A 156 -20.38 -18.85 -5.02
CA GLU A 156 -21.52 -18.12 -4.47
C GLU A 156 -21.10 -16.98 -3.52
N MET A 157 -19.98 -16.31 -3.87
CA MET A 157 -19.42 -15.25 -3.06
C MET A 157 -20.01 -13.90 -3.44
N GLU A 158 -20.43 -13.15 -2.43
CA GLU A 158 -20.88 -11.78 -2.58
C GLU A 158 -19.72 -10.85 -2.99
N CYS A 159 -20.03 -9.84 -3.80
CA CYS A 159 -19.07 -8.84 -4.28
C CYS A 159 -18.33 -8.16 -3.13
N ASN A 160 -19.06 -7.84 -2.07
CA ASN A 160 -18.58 -7.14 -0.88
C ASN A 160 -17.53 -7.92 -0.08
N THR A 161 -17.50 -9.24 -0.21
CA THR A 161 -16.50 -10.09 0.44
C THR A 161 -15.08 -9.68 0.05
N CYS A 162 -14.89 -9.25 -1.21
CA CYS A 162 -13.59 -8.86 -1.75
C CYS A 162 -13.45 -7.35 -1.97
N HIS A 163 -14.54 -6.67 -2.33
CA HIS A 163 -14.54 -5.24 -2.65
C HIS A 163 -14.97 -4.35 -1.49
N GLY A 164 -15.53 -4.93 -0.41
CA GLY A 164 -16.13 -4.20 0.71
C GLY A 164 -17.44 -3.50 0.32
N PRO A 165 -17.98 -2.67 1.20
CA PRO A 165 -19.26 -1.98 0.99
C PRO A 165 -19.10 -0.82 0.01
N ILE A 166 -18.79 -1.13 -1.24
CA ILE A 166 -18.54 -0.12 -2.28
C ILE A 166 -19.84 0.54 -2.74
N GLU A 167 -20.94 -0.18 -2.62
CA GLU A 167 -22.29 0.30 -2.91
C GLU A 167 -22.70 1.51 -2.08
N ASP A 168 -22.10 1.69 -0.90
CA ASP A 168 -22.37 2.82 -0.01
C ASP A 168 -21.43 4.02 -0.28
N SER A 169 -20.59 3.95 -1.30
CA SER A 169 -19.56 4.97 -1.53
C SER A 169 -20.07 6.12 -2.39
N ASP A 170 -19.93 7.35 -1.89
CA ASP A 170 -20.24 8.58 -2.63
C ASP A 170 -19.16 8.96 -3.65
N ASN A 171 -17.98 8.40 -3.53
CA ASN A 171 -16.85 8.70 -4.41
C ASN A 171 -16.06 7.44 -4.72
N LEU A 172 -15.48 7.37 -5.92
CA LEU A 172 -14.56 6.34 -6.30
C LEU A 172 -13.26 6.45 -5.48
N LYS A 173 -12.69 5.30 -5.16
CA LYS A 173 -11.36 5.25 -4.52
C LYS A 173 -10.33 5.87 -5.46
N PRO A 174 -9.42 6.73 -4.96
CA PRO A 174 -8.31 7.23 -5.76
C PRO A 174 -7.47 6.07 -6.31
N TYR A 175 -7.11 6.14 -7.58
CA TYR A 175 -6.21 5.18 -8.17
C TYR A 175 -4.81 5.32 -7.58
N GLN A 176 -4.28 4.23 -7.06
CA GLN A 176 -2.93 4.19 -6.51
C GLN A 176 -2.03 3.39 -7.44
N GLU A 177 -1.03 4.05 -7.99
CA GLU A 177 -0.05 3.45 -8.87
C GLU A 177 1.29 3.31 -8.14
N ASN A 178 1.81 2.08 -8.10
CA ASN A 178 3.15 1.84 -7.62
C ASN A 178 4.15 2.37 -8.65
N ARG A 179 5.02 3.30 -8.26
CA ARG A 179 5.95 4.00 -9.15
C ARG A 179 7.01 3.09 -9.78
N LEU A 180 7.28 1.93 -9.18
CA LEU A 180 8.26 0.98 -9.68
C LEU A 180 7.64 -0.09 -10.58
N THR A 181 6.45 -0.57 -10.23
CA THR A 181 5.81 -1.69 -10.93
C THR A 181 4.71 -1.26 -11.91
N GLY A 182 4.21 -0.03 -11.78
CA GLY A 182 3.07 0.47 -12.58
C GLY A 182 1.74 -0.23 -12.28
N VAL A 183 1.65 -1.03 -11.21
CA VAL A 183 0.41 -1.70 -10.81
C VAL A 183 -0.26 -0.96 -9.65
N SER A 184 -1.60 -0.98 -9.64
CA SER A 184 -2.39 -0.30 -8.61
C SER A 184 -2.33 -0.98 -7.25
N ARG A 185 -1.88 -2.25 -7.20
CA ARG A 185 -1.81 -3.04 -5.98
C ARG A 185 -0.38 -3.21 -5.50
N ASP A 186 -0.25 -3.27 -4.18
CA ASP A 186 0.99 -3.68 -3.56
C ASP A 186 1.21 -5.18 -3.77
N ILE A 187 2.31 -5.54 -4.42
CA ILE A 187 2.66 -6.92 -4.77
C ILE A 187 3.51 -7.62 -3.71
N TRP A 188 3.97 -6.88 -2.69
CA TRP A 188 4.97 -7.38 -1.74
C TRP A 188 4.39 -8.17 -0.56
N GLY A 189 3.15 -8.59 -0.61
CA GLY A 189 2.54 -9.41 0.43
C GLY A 189 2.09 -8.61 1.66
N TYR A 190 1.87 -9.35 2.73
CA TYR A 190 1.28 -8.82 3.95
C TYR A 190 2.20 -7.79 4.63
N ASN A 191 1.67 -6.64 4.99
CA ASN A 191 2.37 -5.55 5.69
C ASN A 191 3.51 -4.83 4.94
N ILE A 192 3.89 -5.22 3.74
CA ILE A 192 4.86 -4.47 2.94
C ILE A 192 4.10 -3.53 2.00
N GLY A 193 4.45 -2.27 1.98
CA GLY A 193 3.86 -1.25 1.10
C GLY A 193 2.61 -0.57 1.64
N GLY A 194 2.27 -0.73 2.89
CA GLY A 194 1.30 0.12 3.54
C GLY A 194 0.36 -0.53 4.52
N PHE A 195 -0.17 0.31 5.38
CA PHE A 195 -1.20 -0.04 6.33
C PHE A 195 -2.54 -0.15 5.60
N LYS A 196 -3.22 -1.28 5.76
CA LYS A 196 -4.60 -1.44 5.35
C LYS A 196 -5.51 -1.55 6.56
N LYS A 197 -6.67 -0.97 6.47
CA LYS A 197 -7.67 -0.99 7.53
C LYS A 197 -8.54 -2.26 7.44
N ASN A 198 -8.88 -2.66 6.21
CA ASN A 198 -9.71 -3.80 5.90
C ASN A 198 -9.02 -4.70 4.86
N ILE A 199 -9.46 -5.96 4.74
CA ILE A 199 -8.89 -6.90 3.75
C ILE A 199 -9.07 -6.45 2.30
N TRP A 200 -10.16 -5.75 2.00
CA TRP A 200 -10.43 -5.18 0.67
C TRP A 200 -9.66 -3.90 0.37
N ASP A 201 -9.04 -3.28 1.40
CA ASP A 201 -8.12 -2.18 1.18
C ASP A 201 -6.79 -2.72 0.70
N ARG A 202 -6.58 -2.80 -0.61
CA ARG A 202 -5.40 -3.43 -1.22
C ARG A 202 -5.29 -4.93 -0.91
N MET A 203 -6.31 -5.71 -1.30
CA MET A 203 -6.28 -7.16 -1.17
C MET A 203 -5.01 -7.74 -1.82
N LYS A 204 -4.25 -8.51 -1.06
CA LYS A 204 -2.95 -9.07 -1.42
C LYS A 204 -3.03 -10.58 -1.57
N MET A 205 -1.94 -11.16 -2.06
CA MET A 205 -1.79 -12.62 -2.19
C MET A 205 -2.08 -13.36 -0.88
N ASP A 206 -1.61 -12.83 0.24
CA ASP A 206 -1.80 -13.45 1.56
C ASP A 206 -3.28 -13.49 1.99
N ASP A 207 -4.07 -12.49 1.62
CA ASP A 207 -5.51 -12.47 1.89
C ASP A 207 -6.23 -13.56 1.10
N CYS A 208 -5.85 -13.75 -0.17
CA CYS A 208 -6.37 -14.84 -1.01
C CYS A 208 -5.96 -16.22 -0.47
N ALA A 209 -4.70 -16.36 -0.09
CA ALA A 209 -4.16 -17.61 0.46
C ALA A 209 -4.86 -17.97 1.80
N GLU A 210 -5.10 -17.00 2.67
CA GLU A 210 -5.82 -17.20 3.93
C GLU A 210 -7.28 -17.63 3.69
N CYS A 211 -7.97 -16.98 2.75
CA CYS A 211 -9.33 -17.33 2.38
C CYS A 211 -9.41 -18.76 1.81
N HIS A 212 -8.54 -19.11 0.87
CA HIS A 212 -8.49 -20.46 0.28
C HIS A 212 -8.17 -21.53 1.32
N LYS A 213 -7.28 -21.23 2.25
CA LYS A 213 -6.98 -22.14 3.38
C LYS A 213 -8.20 -22.38 4.25
N LYS A 214 -8.95 -21.33 4.58
CA LYS A 214 -10.16 -21.42 5.43
C LYS A 214 -11.31 -22.13 4.73
N SER A 215 -11.58 -21.77 3.48
CA SER A 215 -12.77 -22.22 2.76
C SER A 215 -12.59 -23.55 2.05
N LEU A 216 -11.40 -23.83 1.51
CA LEU A 216 -11.13 -25.01 0.70
C LEU A 216 -10.16 -25.98 1.35
N GLY A 217 -9.57 -25.64 2.50
CA GLY A 217 -8.52 -26.43 3.13
C GLY A 217 -7.22 -26.53 2.32
N VAL A 218 -7.09 -25.75 1.25
CA VAL A 218 -5.93 -25.78 0.36
C VAL A 218 -4.87 -24.84 0.90
N LYS A 219 -3.72 -25.42 1.26
CA LYS A 219 -2.55 -24.66 1.70
C LYS A 219 -1.53 -24.58 0.59
N ASP A 220 -0.99 -23.38 0.37
CA ASP A 220 0.16 -23.13 -0.52
C ASP A 220 -0.04 -23.56 -1.99
N ALA A 221 -1.27 -23.44 -2.51
CA ALA A 221 -1.59 -23.75 -3.91
C ALA A 221 -1.16 -22.62 -4.86
N CYS A 222 0.13 -22.30 -4.90
CA CYS A 222 0.69 -21.19 -5.70
C CYS A 222 0.27 -21.28 -7.17
N PHE A 223 0.28 -22.48 -7.75
CA PHE A 223 -0.04 -22.72 -9.17
C PHE A 223 -1.54 -22.66 -9.52
N VAL A 224 -2.43 -22.43 -8.55
CA VAL A 224 -3.84 -22.17 -8.86
C VAL A 224 -3.99 -20.77 -9.47
N CYS A 225 -3.23 -19.83 -8.97
CA CYS A 225 -3.28 -18.41 -9.41
C CYS A 225 -2.08 -18.04 -10.29
N HIS A 226 -0.92 -18.66 -10.09
CA HIS A 226 0.29 -18.38 -10.87
C HIS A 226 0.50 -19.46 -11.93
N LYS A 227 0.32 -19.10 -13.17
CA LYS A 227 0.50 -20.00 -14.34
C LYS A 227 1.56 -19.45 -15.28
#